data_f22a6a685eaf8e994c703cb7a52fe65e
#
_entry.id   f22a6a685eaf8e994c703cb7a52fe65e
#
_cell.length_a   1.000
_cell.length_b   1.000
_cell.length_c   1.000
_cell.angle_alpha   90.00
_cell.angle_beta   90.00
_cell.angle_gamma   90.00
#
_symmetry.space_group_name_H-M   'P 1'
#
loop_
_entity.id
_entity.type
_entity.pdbx_description
1 polymer ?
#
loop_
_entity_poly.entity_id
_entity_poly.type
_entity_poly.pdbx_seq_one_letter_code
_entity_poly.pdbx_strand_id
1 'polypeptide(L)'
;MSTTPLPQSRAHPWHGINAGPNPPSVVTAYIEITPRDVVKYELDKASGLLKVDRPQQTSSSPPTLYGFIPQTYCGIGVAALSPSADLGDGDPLDICVFAERPIDKADIILPAKVIGGLHMVDGGEADDKIIAVLANDHIFAQADDMSDLPVEMVDRLEHYFLTYKMVPGQTHTVAIDERYGRDRAHDVVLASMADYRKEIVG
;
A
#
# COMPACT_ATOMS: atom_id res chain seq x y z
N MET A 1 -12.14 36.03 -28.64
CA MET A 1 -12.56 35.53 -27.31
C MET A 1 -11.58 34.45 -26.91
N SER A 2 -10.74 34.70 -25.90
CA SER A 2 -9.82 33.71 -25.39
C SER A 2 -10.61 32.70 -24.59
N THR A 3 -10.74 31.47 -25.12
CA THR A 3 -11.30 30.35 -24.35
C THR A 3 -10.21 29.83 -23.44
N THR A 4 -10.18 30.32 -22.22
CA THR A 4 -9.37 29.68 -21.17
C THR A 4 -9.85 28.23 -21.06
N PRO A 5 -8.97 27.23 -21.23
CA PRO A 5 -9.38 25.84 -21.05
C PRO A 5 -9.94 25.67 -19.64
N LEU A 6 -11.07 25.00 -19.51
CA LEU A 6 -11.57 24.61 -18.19
C LEU A 6 -10.47 23.81 -17.47
N PRO A 7 -10.27 24.01 -16.16
CA PRO A 7 -9.33 23.21 -15.41
C PRO A 7 -9.66 21.74 -15.63
N GLN A 8 -8.64 20.95 -15.97
CA GLN A 8 -8.81 19.51 -16.12
C GLN A 8 -9.30 18.94 -14.78
N SER A 9 -10.26 18.03 -14.83
CA SER A 9 -10.69 17.28 -13.64
C SER A 9 -9.50 16.52 -13.06
N ARG A 10 -9.44 16.38 -11.73
CA ARG A 10 -8.43 15.57 -11.05
C ARG A 10 -8.49 14.13 -11.59
N ALA A 11 -7.31 13.55 -11.86
CA ALA A 11 -7.21 12.14 -12.21
C ALA A 11 -7.70 11.28 -11.05
N HIS A 12 -8.43 10.21 -11.35
CA HIS A 12 -8.83 9.22 -10.35
C HIS A 12 -7.58 8.54 -9.77
N PRO A 13 -7.33 8.56 -8.45
CA PRO A 13 -6.09 8.05 -7.87
C PRO A 13 -5.78 6.60 -8.22
N TRP A 14 -6.77 5.73 -8.28
CA TRP A 14 -6.58 4.32 -8.65
C TRP A 14 -6.41 4.12 -10.15
N HIS A 15 -7.28 4.73 -10.97
CA HIS A 15 -7.39 4.40 -12.39
C HIS A 15 -6.68 5.39 -13.32
N GLY A 16 -6.57 6.65 -12.90
CA GLY A 16 -6.07 7.74 -13.73
C GLY A 16 -4.60 8.12 -13.50
N ILE A 17 -3.90 7.45 -12.60
CA ILE A 17 -2.48 7.65 -12.29
C ILE A 17 -1.72 6.39 -12.69
N ASN A 18 -0.56 6.54 -13.33
CA ASN A 18 0.28 5.39 -13.69
C ASN A 18 0.90 4.74 -12.45
N ALA A 19 1.07 3.41 -12.49
CA ALA A 19 1.67 2.60 -11.43
C ALA A 19 3.10 3.03 -11.05
N GLY A 20 3.77 3.79 -11.88
CA GLY A 20 5.07 4.38 -11.54
C GLY A 20 5.98 4.60 -12.74
N PRO A 21 7.14 5.24 -12.50
CA PRO A 21 8.12 5.51 -13.55
C PRO A 21 8.88 4.27 -14.00
N ASN A 22 9.04 3.25 -13.13
CA ASN A 22 9.78 2.02 -13.41
C ASN A 22 9.27 0.83 -12.57
N PRO A 23 7.98 0.43 -12.70
CA PRO A 23 7.48 -0.74 -11.98
C PRO A 23 8.18 -2.02 -12.45
N PRO A 24 8.42 -2.99 -11.57
CA PRO A 24 8.06 -3.03 -10.16
C PRO A 24 9.06 -2.35 -9.21
N SER A 25 10.21 -1.87 -9.69
CA SER A 25 11.30 -1.38 -8.84
C SER A 25 11.01 -0.01 -8.22
N VAL A 26 10.44 0.93 -8.99
CA VAL A 26 10.01 2.24 -8.51
C VAL A 26 8.58 2.47 -8.98
N VAL A 27 7.69 2.51 -8.01
CA VAL A 27 6.25 2.69 -8.21
C VAL A 27 5.78 4.06 -7.76
N THR A 28 4.59 4.45 -8.17
CA THR A 28 3.86 5.55 -7.57
C THR A 28 3.08 5.01 -6.37
N ALA A 29 3.22 5.61 -5.21
CA ALA A 29 2.35 5.37 -4.07
C ALA A 29 1.37 6.54 -3.94
N TYR A 30 0.06 6.23 -3.89
CA TYR A 30 -0.95 7.19 -3.44
C TYR A 30 -1.16 6.99 -1.95
N ILE A 31 -0.97 8.05 -1.16
CA ILE A 31 -0.97 8.00 0.30
C ILE A 31 -2.34 8.38 0.84
N GLU A 32 -2.93 7.48 1.60
CA GLU A 32 -4.22 7.65 2.27
C GLU A 32 -4.08 8.00 3.75
N ILE A 33 -3.03 7.47 4.40
CA ILE A 33 -2.82 7.58 5.85
C ILE A 33 -1.37 7.94 6.13
N THR A 34 -1.18 8.85 7.07
CA THR A 34 0.15 9.24 7.57
C THR A 34 0.41 8.69 8.99
N PRO A 35 1.66 8.67 9.48
CA PRO A 35 1.96 8.25 10.86
C PRO A 35 1.30 9.08 11.96
N ARG A 36 0.66 10.20 11.61
CA ARG A 36 -0.02 11.08 12.56
C ARG A 36 -1.54 10.92 12.59
N ASP A 37 -2.08 10.12 11.66
CA ASP A 37 -3.52 9.96 11.57
C ASP A 37 -4.03 8.98 12.62
N VAL A 38 -5.03 9.43 13.36
CA VAL A 38 -5.81 8.63 14.31
C VAL A 38 -7.16 8.19 13.72
N VAL A 39 -7.32 8.40 12.42
CA VAL A 39 -8.48 8.03 11.62
C VAL A 39 -8.00 7.23 10.43
N LYS A 40 -8.68 6.14 10.11
CA LYS A 40 -8.46 5.42 8.86
C LYS A 40 -9.20 6.15 7.74
N TYR A 41 -8.45 6.55 6.73
CA TYR A 41 -8.97 7.05 5.47
C TYR A 41 -8.84 5.99 4.40
N GLU A 42 -9.75 6.01 3.44
CA GLU A 42 -9.75 5.14 2.27
C GLU A 42 -10.18 5.92 1.03
N LEU A 43 -9.70 5.50 -0.11
CA LEU A 43 -10.22 5.98 -1.39
C LEU A 43 -11.66 5.49 -1.58
N ASP A 44 -12.59 6.41 -1.82
CA ASP A 44 -13.89 6.05 -2.37
C ASP A 44 -13.71 5.64 -3.84
N LYS A 45 -13.83 4.34 -4.11
CA LYS A 45 -13.51 3.74 -5.42
C LYS A 45 -14.35 4.31 -6.56
N ALA A 46 -15.53 4.84 -6.27
CA ALA A 46 -16.41 5.41 -7.29
C ALA A 46 -16.07 6.85 -7.64
N SER A 47 -15.75 7.69 -6.65
CA SER A 47 -15.50 9.11 -6.85
C SER A 47 -14.02 9.47 -6.98
N GLY A 48 -13.12 8.61 -6.50
CA GLY A 48 -11.69 8.89 -6.40
C GLY A 48 -11.34 9.93 -5.33
N LEU A 49 -12.22 10.18 -4.39
CA LEU A 49 -11.99 11.07 -3.26
C LEU A 49 -11.58 10.26 -2.02
N LEU A 50 -10.73 10.86 -1.20
CA LEU A 50 -10.40 10.28 0.11
C LEU A 50 -11.59 10.47 1.05
N LYS A 51 -12.05 9.39 1.68
CA LYS A 51 -13.14 9.40 2.66
C LYS A 51 -12.68 8.89 4.02
N VAL A 52 -13.39 9.28 5.06
CA VAL A 52 -13.24 8.65 6.37
C VAL A 52 -13.87 7.27 6.33
N ASP A 53 -13.07 6.23 6.60
CA ASP A 53 -13.57 4.88 6.87
C ASP A 53 -14.03 4.77 8.33
N ARG A 54 -13.09 4.91 9.26
CA ARG A 54 -13.40 4.88 10.71
C ARG A 54 -12.30 5.54 11.55
N PRO A 55 -12.59 5.99 12.76
CA PRO A 55 -11.54 6.28 13.75
C PRO A 55 -10.75 5.01 14.08
N GLN A 56 -9.47 5.16 14.40
CA GLN A 56 -8.65 4.03 14.90
C GLN A 56 -9.26 3.52 16.21
N GLN A 57 -9.45 2.20 16.28
CA GLN A 57 -10.13 1.57 17.42
C GLN A 57 -9.18 1.12 18.52
N THR A 58 -7.88 1.11 18.23
CA THR A 58 -6.82 0.70 19.16
C THR A 58 -5.83 1.84 19.35
N SER A 59 -4.87 1.66 20.26
CA SER A 59 -3.76 2.61 20.45
C SER A 59 -2.65 2.47 19.40
N SER A 60 -2.75 1.50 18.49
CA SER A 60 -1.77 1.30 17.42
C SER A 60 -1.87 2.43 16.40
N SER A 61 -0.73 3.05 16.09
CA SER A 61 -0.62 4.07 15.05
C SER A 61 0.23 3.55 13.89
N PRO A 62 -0.09 3.88 12.64
CA PRO A 62 0.70 3.44 11.50
C PRO A 62 2.12 4.02 11.62
N PRO A 63 3.17 3.18 11.52
CA PRO A 63 4.55 3.66 11.69
C PRO A 63 5.14 4.25 10.40
N THR A 64 4.43 4.12 9.27
CA THR A 64 4.84 4.55 7.93
C THR A 64 3.73 5.35 7.27
N LEU A 65 4.05 5.98 6.13
CA LEU A 65 3.02 6.36 5.18
C LEU A 65 2.36 5.10 4.65
N TYR A 66 1.04 5.13 4.49
CA TYR A 66 0.25 3.99 4.02
C TYR A 66 -0.72 4.42 2.92
N GLY A 67 -0.89 3.58 1.96
CA GLY A 67 -1.79 3.77 0.85
C GLY A 67 -1.66 2.63 -0.15
N PHE A 68 -1.83 2.88 -1.43
CA PHE A 68 -1.81 1.85 -2.47
C PHE A 68 -1.01 2.25 -3.71
N ILE A 69 -0.72 1.28 -4.55
CA ILE A 69 -0.10 1.46 -5.86
C ILE A 69 -1.24 1.62 -6.91
N PRO A 70 -1.31 2.75 -7.65
CA PRO A 70 -2.28 2.92 -8.72
C PRO A 70 -2.17 1.83 -9.79
N GLN A 71 -3.32 1.53 -10.45
CA GLN A 71 -3.41 0.53 -11.53
C GLN A 71 -2.91 -0.87 -11.11
N THR A 72 -3.18 -1.25 -9.85
CA THR A 72 -3.00 -2.59 -9.31
C THR A 72 -4.33 -3.13 -8.81
N TYR A 73 -4.45 -4.45 -8.69
CA TYR A 73 -5.63 -5.15 -8.17
C TYR A 73 -5.19 -6.48 -7.56
N CYS A 74 -5.56 -6.74 -6.32
CA CYS A 74 -5.27 -8.00 -5.64
C CYS A 74 -6.35 -9.02 -6.00
N GLY A 75 -6.15 -9.69 -7.13
CA GLY A 75 -7.03 -10.71 -7.66
C GLY A 75 -6.44 -12.12 -7.53
N ILE A 76 -6.81 -12.98 -8.48
CA ILE A 76 -6.40 -14.39 -8.48
C ILE A 76 -4.89 -14.56 -8.75
N GLY A 77 -4.26 -13.65 -9.48
CA GLY A 77 -2.82 -13.69 -9.74
C GLY A 77 -2.01 -13.40 -8.48
N VAL A 78 -2.45 -12.45 -7.65
CA VAL A 78 -1.84 -12.18 -6.35
C VAL A 78 -2.10 -13.34 -5.39
N ALA A 79 -3.34 -13.85 -5.32
CA ALA A 79 -3.70 -15.00 -4.50
C ALA A 79 -2.86 -16.24 -4.83
N ALA A 80 -2.53 -16.46 -6.10
CA ALA A 80 -1.70 -17.60 -6.53
C ALA A 80 -0.26 -17.56 -5.98
N LEU A 81 0.20 -16.41 -5.50
CA LEU A 81 1.48 -16.26 -4.82
C LEU A 81 1.36 -16.51 -3.31
N SER A 82 0.14 -16.60 -2.77
CA SER A 82 -0.12 -16.89 -1.36
C SER A 82 -0.12 -18.39 -1.11
N PRO A 83 0.59 -18.90 -0.09
CA PRO A 83 0.48 -20.30 0.33
C PRO A 83 -0.76 -20.58 1.20
N SER A 84 -1.43 -19.55 1.70
CA SER A 84 -2.43 -19.66 2.77
C SER A 84 -3.75 -18.95 2.47
N ALA A 85 -3.91 -18.37 1.28
CA ALA A 85 -5.16 -17.76 0.84
C ALA A 85 -5.49 -18.17 -0.60
N ASP A 86 -6.76 -18.43 -0.87
CA ASP A 86 -7.25 -18.81 -2.20
C ASP A 86 -7.76 -17.61 -3.02
N LEU A 87 -7.99 -16.48 -2.36
CA LEU A 87 -8.55 -15.25 -2.95
C LEU A 87 -7.69 -14.05 -2.57
N GLY A 88 -7.64 -13.05 -3.45
CA GLY A 88 -7.18 -11.71 -3.11
C GLY A 88 -8.34 -10.89 -2.52
N ASP A 89 -8.03 -9.78 -1.86
CA ASP A 89 -9.02 -8.91 -1.21
C ASP A 89 -9.85 -8.06 -2.19
N GLY A 90 -9.49 -8.04 -3.48
CA GLY A 90 -10.18 -7.29 -4.51
C GLY A 90 -9.94 -5.78 -4.45
N ASP A 91 -8.88 -5.36 -3.80
CA ASP A 91 -8.48 -3.97 -3.62
C ASP A 91 -7.17 -3.64 -4.38
N PRO A 92 -6.82 -2.37 -4.56
CA PRO A 92 -5.49 -2.01 -5.05
C PRO A 92 -4.41 -2.50 -4.07
N LEU A 93 -3.24 -2.86 -4.59
CA LEU A 93 -2.14 -3.39 -3.78
C LEU A 93 -1.62 -2.35 -2.80
N ASP A 94 -1.66 -2.68 -1.53
CA ASP A 94 -1.23 -1.84 -0.42
C ASP A 94 0.28 -1.60 -0.38
N ILE A 95 0.67 -0.40 0.03
CA ILE A 95 2.07 -0.01 0.15
C ILE A 95 2.33 0.79 1.43
N CYS A 96 3.41 0.42 2.11
CA CYS A 96 3.97 1.10 3.28
C CYS A 96 5.27 1.79 2.89
N VAL A 97 5.35 3.11 3.03
CA VAL A 97 6.53 3.85 2.60
C VAL A 97 7.24 4.50 3.78
N PHE A 98 8.50 4.10 3.99
CA PHE A 98 9.39 4.73 4.94
C PHE A 98 9.98 6.02 4.37
N ALA A 99 10.05 7.06 5.18
CA ALA A 99 10.70 8.33 4.86
C ALA A 99 11.42 8.86 6.11
N GLU A 100 12.62 9.42 5.93
CA GLU A 100 13.42 9.99 7.04
C GLU A 100 12.71 11.21 7.64
N ARG A 101 12.17 12.09 6.79
CA ARG A 101 11.42 13.25 7.23
C ARG A 101 9.94 12.91 7.38
N PRO A 102 9.30 13.33 8.47
CA PRO A 102 7.88 13.11 8.64
C PRO A 102 7.07 13.84 7.56
N ILE A 103 6.26 13.10 6.83
CA ILE A 103 5.26 13.62 5.90
C ILE A 103 3.91 13.49 6.61
N ASP A 104 3.22 14.62 6.77
CA ASP A 104 1.97 14.74 7.51
C ASP A 104 0.77 15.09 6.62
N LYS A 105 0.89 14.81 5.32
CA LYS A 105 -0.17 15.01 4.34
C LYS A 105 -0.55 13.71 3.68
N ALA A 106 -1.81 13.37 3.75
CA ALA A 106 -2.46 12.37 2.91
C ALA A 106 -2.96 12.99 1.60
N ASP A 107 -3.53 12.18 0.73
CA ASP A 107 -4.06 12.61 -0.57
C ASP A 107 -2.96 13.17 -1.50
N ILE A 108 -1.79 12.56 -1.45
CA ILE A 108 -0.62 12.89 -2.26
C ILE A 108 -0.09 11.65 -2.99
N ILE A 109 0.70 11.88 -4.02
CA ILE A 109 1.48 10.84 -4.69
C ILE A 109 2.97 11.05 -4.43
N LEU A 110 3.71 9.95 -4.36
CA LEU A 110 5.16 9.98 -4.23
C LEU A 110 5.80 8.79 -4.95
N PRO A 111 7.05 8.91 -5.42
CA PRO A 111 7.80 7.78 -5.94
C PRO A 111 8.31 6.92 -4.80
N ALA A 112 8.03 5.62 -4.85
CA ALA A 112 8.40 4.65 -3.84
C ALA A 112 9.29 3.56 -4.45
N LYS A 113 10.47 3.32 -3.88
CA LYS A 113 11.37 2.22 -4.24
C LYS A 113 10.96 0.99 -3.44
N VAL A 114 10.54 -0.05 -4.14
CA VAL A 114 10.10 -1.31 -3.53
C VAL A 114 11.30 -2.09 -3.03
N ILE A 115 11.28 -2.50 -1.76
CA ILE A 115 12.39 -3.20 -1.11
C ILE A 115 11.99 -4.51 -0.42
N GLY A 116 10.69 -4.82 -0.32
CA GLY A 116 10.20 -6.05 0.30
C GLY A 116 8.71 -5.99 0.56
N GLY A 117 8.21 -6.86 1.43
CA GLY A 117 6.81 -6.90 1.82
C GLY A 117 6.53 -7.84 2.99
N LEU A 118 5.28 -7.79 3.44
CA LEU A 118 4.69 -8.70 4.41
C LEU A 118 3.59 -9.49 3.72
N HIS A 119 3.67 -10.82 3.79
CA HIS A 119 2.55 -11.66 3.40
C HIS A 119 1.55 -11.69 4.54
N MET A 120 0.49 -10.94 4.39
CA MET A 120 -0.60 -10.85 5.34
C MET A 120 -1.83 -11.59 4.79
N VAL A 121 -2.53 -12.26 5.67
CA VAL A 121 -3.85 -12.86 5.40
C VAL A 121 -4.85 -12.23 6.37
N ASP A 122 -5.94 -11.71 5.85
CA ASP A 122 -7.03 -11.15 6.65
C ASP A 122 -8.36 -11.79 6.26
N GLY A 123 -8.99 -12.48 7.21
CA GLY A 123 -10.25 -13.18 6.95
C GLY A 123 -10.17 -14.33 5.92
N GLY A 124 -8.96 -14.81 5.60
CA GLY A 124 -8.70 -15.84 4.58
C GLY A 124 -8.36 -15.29 3.19
N GLU A 125 -8.29 -13.98 3.03
CA GLU A 125 -7.90 -13.31 1.79
C GLU A 125 -6.43 -12.86 1.85
N ALA A 126 -5.71 -12.97 0.71
CA ALA A 126 -4.36 -12.47 0.57
C ALA A 126 -4.38 -10.93 0.55
N ASP A 127 -3.73 -10.33 1.52
CA ASP A 127 -3.70 -8.89 1.78
C ASP A 127 -2.25 -8.43 1.98
N ASP A 128 -1.41 -8.66 0.95
CA ASP A 128 0.02 -8.34 0.97
C ASP A 128 0.27 -6.84 1.20
N LYS A 129 1.28 -6.53 2.01
CA LYS A 129 1.72 -5.15 2.29
C LYS A 129 3.10 -4.94 1.70
N ILE A 130 3.20 -4.23 0.59
CA ILE A 130 4.49 -3.87 0.00
C ILE A 130 5.23 -2.92 0.92
N ILE A 131 6.49 -3.19 1.16
CA ILE A 131 7.41 -2.31 1.90
C ILE A 131 8.28 -1.56 0.90
N ALA A 132 8.30 -0.25 1.02
CA ALA A 132 9.06 0.64 0.16
C ALA A 132 9.70 1.76 0.97
N VAL A 133 10.64 2.44 0.35
CA VAL A 133 11.23 3.70 0.83
C VAL A 133 10.92 4.81 -0.14
N LEU A 134 10.81 6.04 0.33
CA LEU A 134 10.69 7.21 -0.55
C LEU A 134 11.90 7.26 -1.49
N ALA A 135 11.68 7.18 -2.80
CA ALA A 135 12.75 6.93 -3.78
C ALA A 135 13.83 8.03 -3.83
N ASN A 136 13.47 9.25 -3.44
CA ASN A 136 14.39 10.40 -3.35
C ASN A 136 14.72 10.78 -1.89
N ASP A 137 14.52 9.87 -0.94
CA ASP A 137 14.93 10.05 0.44
C ASP A 137 16.46 10.10 0.54
N HIS A 138 16.98 10.96 1.41
CA HIS A 138 18.43 11.13 1.53
C HIS A 138 19.10 9.97 2.26
N ILE A 139 18.39 9.32 3.17
CA ILE A 139 18.89 8.23 4.02
C ILE A 139 18.39 6.88 3.49
N PHE A 140 17.07 6.71 3.39
CA PHE A 140 16.49 5.40 3.09
C PHE A 140 16.55 4.99 1.63
N ALA A 141 16.74 5.92 0.67
CA ALA A 141 16.87 5.54 -0.74
C ALA A 141 18.09 4.65 -1.06
N GLN A 142 19.02 4.51 -0.11
CA GLN A 142 20.17 3.60 -0.24
C GLN A 142 19.79 2.12 -0.01
N ALA A 143 18.68 1.84 0.67
CA ALA A 143 18.22 0.48 0.89
C ALA A 143 17.80 -0.16 -0.45
N ASP A 144 18.32 -1.33 -0.76
CA ASP A 144 18.00 -2.12 -1.95
C ASP A 144 17.08 -3.31 -1.62
N ASP A 145 17.07 -3.72 -0.37
CA ASP A 145 16.22 -4.79 0.15
C ASP A 145 15.74 -4.43 1.56
N MET A 146 14.66 -5.06 2.01
CA MET A 146 14.13 -4.85 3.36
C MET A 146 15.14 -5.14 4.46
N SER A 147 16.07 -6.06 4.22
CA SER A 147 17.16 -6.39 5.14
C SER A 147 18.17 -5.26 5.37
N ASP A 148 18.16 -4.23 4.52
CA ASP A 148 18.99 -3.03 4.68
C ASP A 148 18.40 -2.04 5.70
N LEU A 149 17.14 -2.23 6.10
CA LEU A 149 16.51 -1.43 7.15
C LEU A 149 16.85 -1.98 8.55
N PRO A 150 16.90 -1.12 9.57
CA PRO A 150 16.88 -1.59 10.95
C PRO A 150 15.68 -2.52 11.20
N VAL A 151 15.95 -3.72 11.71
CA VAL A 151 14.92 -4.75 11.89
C VAL A 151 13.75 -4.26 12.76
N GLU A 152 14.02 -3.39 13.73
CA GLU A 152 13.02 -2.83 14.64
C GLU A 152 11.99 -1.93 13.91
N MET A 153 12.34 -1.40 12.75
CA MET A 153 11.39 -0.64 11.91
C MET A 153 10.37 -1.58 11.29
N VAL A 154 10.83 -2.71 10.77
CA VAL A 154 9.97 -3.75 10.19
C VAL A 154 9.14 -4.43 11.28
N ASP A 155 9.75 -4.75 12.44
CA ASP A 155 9.04 -5.31 13.61
C ASP A 155 7.88 -4.42 14.06
N ARG A 156 8.08 -3.10 14.08
CA ARG A 156 7.04 -2.15 14.44
C ARG A 156 5.91 -2.11 13.42
N LEU A 157 6.24 -2.20 12.13
CA LEU A 157 5.25 -2.25 11.07
C LEU A 157 4.41 -3.53 11.14
N GLU A 158 5.04 -4.67 11.31
CA GLU A 158 4.35 -5.95 11.51
C GLU A 158 3.47 -5.94 12.76
N HIS A 159 4.00 -5.45 13.89
CA HIS A 159 3.23 -5.31 15.12
C HIS A 159 2.00 -4.41 14.91
N TYR A 160 2.11 -3.34 14.14
CA TYR A 160 0.97 -2.49 13.81
C TYR A 160 -0.12 -3.30 13.12
N PHE A 161 0.18 -4.03 12.06
CA PHE A 161 -0.82 -4.81 11.33
C PHE A 161 -1.40 -5.96 12.16
N LEU A 162 -0.61 -6.57 13.02
CA LEU A 162 -1.10 -7.61 13.93
C LEU A 162 -2.05 -7.06 15.01
N THR A 163 -1.98 -5.77 15.36
CA THR A 163 -2.68 -5.22 16.52
C THR A 163 -3.74 -4.16 16.22
N TYR A 164 -3.71 -3.54 15.05
CA TYR A 164 -4.60 -2.41 14.74
C TYR A 164 -6.09 -2.78 14.69
N LYS A 165 -6.42 -4.06 14.46
CA LYS A 165 -7.78 -4.63 14.50
C LYS A 165 -8.08 -5.39 15.80
N MET A 166 -7.17 -5.45 16.78
CA MET A 166 -7.37 -6.15 18.05
C MET A 166 -8.28 -5.37 18.99
N VAL A 167 -9.58 -5.44 18.78
CA VAL A 167 -10.57 -4.82 19.63
C VAL A 167 -11.09 -5.86 20.65
N PRO A 168 -11.14 -5.55 21.95
CA PRO A 168 -11.64 -6.48 22.96
C PRO A 168 -13.05 -6.98 22.62
N GLY A 169 -13.23 -8.31 22.64
CA GLY A 169 -14.51 -8.97 22.34
C GLY A 169 -14.80 -9.21 20.87
N GLN A 170 -13.88 -8.87 19.96
CA GLN A 170 -13.98 -9.19 18.53
C GLN A 170 -12.99 -10.31 18.16
N THR A 171 -13.35 -11.11 17.15
CA THR A 171 -12.46 -12.11 16.59
C THR A 171 -11.37 -11.42 15.77
N HIS A 172 -10.12 -11.76 16.03
CA HIS A 172 -8.98 -11.29 15.26
C HIS A 172 -8.68 -12.28 14.13
N THR A 173 -8.63 -11.79 12.90
CA THR A 173 -8.51 -12.61 11.68
C THR A 173 -7.23 -12.36 10.90
N VAL A 174 -6.40 -11.42 11.35
CA VAL A 174 -5.15 -11.05 10.69
C VAL A 174 -4.02 -11.98 11.11
N ALA A 175 -3.32 -12.54 10.14
CA ALA A 175 -2.06 -13.25 10.33
C ALA A 175 -1.00 -12.68 9.37
N ILE A 176 0.26 -12.68 9.78
CA ILE A 176 1.41 -12.40 8.92
C ILE A 176 2.24 -13.66 8.87
N ASP A 177 2.27 -14.30 7.71
CA ASP A 177 2.91 -15.61 7.53
C ASP A 177 4.39 -15.48 7.19
N GLU A 178 4.76 -14.39 6.50
CA GLU A 178 6.11 -14.23 5.98
C GLU A 178 6.49 -12.76 5.81
N ARG A 179 7.76 -12.45 6.06
CA ARG A 179 8.46 -11.26 5.58
C ARG A 179 9.27 -11.66 4.37
N TYR A 180 9.13 -10.94 3.26
CA TYR A 180 9.84 -11.28 2.04
C TYR A 180 10.61 -10.07 1.49
N GLY A 181 11.74 -10.38 0.82
CA GLY A 181 12.62 -9.37 0.22
C GLY A 181 12.08 -8.83 -1.10
N ARG A 182 12.90 -7.97 -1.70
CA ARG A 182 12.58 -7.22 -2.92
C ARG A 182 12.10 -8.08 -4.07
N ASP A 183 12.76 -9.19 -4.35
CA ASP A 183 12.47 -9.96 -5.57
C ASP A 183 11.03 -10.50 -5.55
N ARG A 184 10.58 -11.06 -4.41
CA ARG A 184 9.19 -11.48 -4.26
C ARG A 184 8.22 -10.31 -4.25
N ALA A 185 8.59 -9.16 -3.65
CA ALA A 185 7.76 -7.96 -3.71
C ALA A 185 7.54 -7.50 -5.16
N HIS A 186 8.56 -7.61 -6.01
CA HIS A 186 8.45 -7.33 -7.43
C HIS A 186 7.47 -8.27 -8.13
N ASP A 187 7.48 -9.57 -7.80
CA ASP A 187 6.53 -10.54 -8.36
C ASP A 187 5.08 -10.20 -7.95
N VAL A 188 4.85 -9.82 -6.69
CA VAL A 188 3.52 -9.40 -6.21
C VAL A 188 3.05 -8.14 -6.94
N VAL A 189 3.89 -7.13 -7.10
CA VAL A 189 3.55 -5.91 -7.87
C VAL A 189 3.22 -6.25 -9.31
N LEU A 190 3.99 -7.11 -9.98
CA LEU A 190 3.73 -7.51 -11.36
C LEU A 190 2.43 -8.29 -11.50
N ALA A 191 2.15 -9.20 -10.56
CA ALA A 191 0.90 -9.97 -10.52
C ALA A 191 -0.31 -9.05 -10.35
N SER A 192 -0.25 -8.10 -9.40
CA SER A 192 -1.34 -7.15 -9.16
C SER A 192 -1.59 -6.21 -10.34
N MET A 193 -0.55 -5.81 -11.07
CA MET A 193 -0.68 -5.03 -12.31
C MET A 193 -1.29 -5.87 -13.45
N ALA A 194 -1.00 -7.16 -13.49
CA ALA A 194 -1.60 -8.09 -14.48
C ALA A 194 -3.08 -8.33 -14.17
N ASP A 195 -3.41 -8.55 -12.89
CA ASP A 195 -4.79 -8.69 -12.43
C ASP A 195 -5.60 -7.43 -12.73
N TYR A 196 -5.04 -6.24 -12.47
CA TYR A 196 -5.72 -4.97 -12.80
C TYR A 196 -6.07 -4.86 -14.30
N ARG A 197 -5.13 -5.20 -15.19
CA ARG A 197 -5.38 -5.16 -16.64
C ARG A 197 -6.47 -6.13 -17.05
N LYS A 198 -6.50 -7.31 -16.43
CA LYS A 198 -7.46 -8.37 -16.77
C LYS A 198 -8.86 -8.09 -16.21
N GLU A 199 -8.95 -7.65 -14.94
CA GLU A 199 -10.24 -7.58 -14.24
C GLU A 199 -10.89 -6.19 -14.32
N ILE A 200 -10.09 -5.12 -14.50
CA ILE A 200 -10.57 -3.73 -14.46
C ILE A 200 -10.58 -3.10 -15.85
N VAL A 201 -9.56 -3.35 -16.68
CA VAL A 201 -9.47 -2.73 -18.02
C VAL A 201 -10.14 -3.60 -19.08
N GLY A 202 -10.10 -4.93 -18.96
CA GLY A 202 -10.72 -5.92 -19.88
C GLY A 202 -9.84 -6.28 -21.05
#